data_61a40a0b2cd59005700cdcf49b43e911
#
_entry.id   61a40a0b2cd59005700cdcf49b43e911
#
_cell.length_a   1.000
_cell.length_b   1.000
_cell.length_c   1.000
_cell.angle_alpha   90.00
_cell.angle_beta   90.00
_cell.angle_gamma   90.00
#
_symmetry.space_group_name_H-M   'P 1'
#
loop_
_entity.id
_entity.type
_entity.pdbx_description
1 polymer ?
#
loop_
_entity_poly.entity_id
_entity_poly.type
_entity_poly.pdbx_seq_one_letter_code
_entity_poly.pdbx_strand_id
1 'polypeptide(L)'
;RRQRQMCIRDRVEEAQRVRPDAEIRGVTVEPMAASADARELMVGVKRDPVFGPVIAFGAGGTMAEILRDNAIAIPPLNRVLAQRLIDRTRVTKLLGPYRKMEAVDKTAVENLLQRVSEMVCELPHIQELDINPLFADKDGVIVVDARISVKRPSTSPVPYSHMAIHPYPSHLTRNGYLTDGTPMIIQPIRPEDAEIEQEFVRNLSPEARYFRFMRAIEELTPEMLVRFTQLDYSREMALIAVINVDGKRRQIGVARYAVNPDGKSCEFALTVSDEHRGRGIGSQLMDAMMEAARGHGVQVVEGEVLANNRRMLSLMQELGFSISTSSEDPSIRRVERWL
;
A
#
# COMPACT_ATOMS: atom_id res chain seq x y z
N ARG A 1 42.14 -6.06 27.83
CA ARG A 1 42.68 -4.86 27.16
C ARG A 1 43.80 -5.21 26.16
N ARG A 2 44.84 -5.99 26.53
CA ARG A 2 45.96 -6.37 25.63
C ARG A 2 45.48 -7.13 24.38
N GLN A 3 44.54 -8.07 24.51
CA GLN A 3 44.01 -8.87 23.42
C GLN A 3 43.23 -8.03 22.38
N ARG A 4 42.44 -7.03 22.83
CA ARG A 4 41.76 -6.07 21.94
C ARG A 4 42.72 -5.18 21.15
N GLN A 5 43.78 -4.71 21.77
CA GLN A 5 44.83 -3.90 21.09
C GLN A 5 45.56 -4.71 20.02
N MET A 6 45.81 -6.00 20.25
CA MET A 6 46.45 -6.90 19.29
C MET A 6 45.58 -7.10 18.06
N CYS A 7 44.27 -7.41 18.25
CA CYS A 7 43.31 -7.57 17.14
C CYS A 7 43.14 -6.28 16.32
N ILE A 8 43.21 -5.09 16.93
CA ILE A 8 43.10 -3.83 16.20
C ILE A 8 44.31 -3.64 15.29
N ARG A 9 45.53 -3.88 15.84
CA ARG A 9 46.76 -3.74 15.07
C ARG A 9 46.80 -4.71 13.89
N ASP A 10 46.51 -5.98 14.15
CA ASP A 10 46.50 -7.03 13.11
C ASP A 10 45.53 -6.68 11.97
N ARG A 11 44.37 -6.12 12.27
CA ARG A 11 43.37 -5.68 11.24
C ARG A 11 43.87 -4.49 10.44
N VAL A 12 44.53 -3.53 11.06
CA VAL A 12 45.10 -2.36 10.35
C VAL A 12 46.24 -2.80 9.44
N GLU A 13 47.14 -3.65 9.94
CA GLU A 13 48.25 -4.22 9.17
C GLU A 13 47.75 -5.06 7.98
N GLU A 14 46.72 -5.89 8.19
CA GLU A 14 46.10 -6.69 7.12
C GLU A 14 45.41 -5.80 6.08
N ALA A 15 44.67 -4.78 6.49
CA ALA A 15 44.04 -3.83 5.59
C ALA A 15 45.06 -3.07 4.74
N GLN A 16 46.17 -2.63 5.34
CA GLN A 16 47.28 -2.00 4.62
C GLN A 16 47.97 -2.97 3.64
N ARG A 17 48.09 -4.25 4.01
CA ARG A 17 48.66 -5.28 3.14
C ARG A 17 47.81 -5.54 1.91
N VAL A 18 46.48 -5.60 2.09
CA VAL A 18 45.48 -5.87 0.99
C VAL A 18 45.29 -4.64 0.10
N ARG A 19 45.30 -3.45 0.70
CA ARG A 19 45.10 -2.18 -0.02
C ARG A 19 46.15 -1.14 0.45
N PRO A 20 47.40 -1.23 -0.09
CA PRO A 20 48.49 -0.34 0.29
C PRO A 20 48.22 1.14 -0.04
N ASP A 21 47.35 1.40 -1.01
CA ASP A 21 46.94 2.71 -1.48
C ASP A 21 45.79 3.34 -0.65
N ALA A 22 45.24 2.60 0.31
CA ALA A 22 44.11 3.08 1.09
C ALA A 22 44.54 3.92 2.29
N GLU A 23 43.90 5.08 2.49
CA GLU A 23 44.06 5.91 3.70
C GLU A 23 43.23 5.31 4.86
N ILE A 24 43.92 4.68 5.82
CA ILE A 24 43.24 4.13 7.01
C ILE A 24 43.09 5.21 8.04
N ARG A 25 41.88 5.71 8.26
CA ARG A 25 41.55 6.78 9.20
C ARG A 25 41.32 6.31 10.63
N GLY A 26 41.13 4.99 10.81
CA GLY A 26 40.87 4.39 12.11
C GLY A 26 40.19 3.05 12.02
N VAL A 27 39.74 2.55 13.17
CA VAL A 27 38.97 1.33 13.32
C VAL A 27 37.76 1.60 14.20
N THR A 28 36.60 1.00 13.86
CA THR A 28 35.41 1.03 14.70
C THR A 28 35.47 -0.16 15.67
N VAL A 29 35.17 0.08 16.93
CA VAL A 29 35.05 -0.95 17.96
C VAL A 29 33.63 -0.98 18.43
N GLU A 30 32.93 -2.09 18.11
CA GLU A 30 31.53 -2.30 18.41
C GLU A 30 31.36 -3.42 19.46
N PRO A 31 30.25 -3.43 20.23
CA PRO A 31 29.88 -4.57 21.05
C PRO A 31 29.71 -5.83 20.19
N MET A 32 30.02 -7.00 20.75
CA MET A 32 29.66 -8.27 20.09
C MET A 32 28.15 -8.38 20.06
N ALA A 33 27.57 -8.33 18.86
CA ALA A 33 26.13 -8.34 18.65
C ALA A 33 25.52 -9.75 18.72
N ALA A 34 26.32 -10.80 18.52
CA ALA A 34 25.82 -12.18 18.52
C ALA A 34 25.81 -12.75 19.94
N SER A 35 24.64 -13.23 20.40
CA SER A 35 24.55 -14.23 21.45
C SER A 35 24.99 -15.61 20.92
N ALA A 36 25.43 -16.52 21.80
CA ALA A 36 25.81 -17.87 21.38
C ALA A 36 24.63 -18.66 20.73
N ASP A 37 23.42 -18.21 20.99
CA ASP A 37 22.17 -18.84 20.54
C ASP A 37 21.50 -18.10 19.38
N ALA A 38 22.10 -17.01 18.85
CA ALA A 38 21.53 -16.26 17.74
C ALA A 38 21.52 -17.07 16.44
N ARG A 39 20.44 -16.94 15.67
CA ARG A 39 20.32 -17.47 14.32
C ARG A 39 20.74 -16.40 13.32
N GLU A 40 21.53 -16.79 12.36
CA GLU A 40 21.92 -15.91 11.27
C GLU A 40 20.85 -15.97 10.17
N LEU A 41 20.20 -14.85 9.92
CA LEU A 41 19.18 -14.67 8.92
C LEU A 41 19.65 -13.64 7.89
N MET A 42 18.97 -13.58 6.75
CA MET A 42 19.15 -12.55 5.74
C MET A 42 17.81 -11.94 5.32
N VAL A 43 17.84 -10.65 5.02
CA VAL A 43 16.76 -9.94 4.35
C VAL A 43 17.34 -9.17 3.17
N GLY A 44 16.88 -9.50 1.97
CA GLY A 44 17.29 -8.83 0.75
C GLY A 44 16.13 -8.10 0.10
N VAL A 45 16.43 -7.01 -0.61
CA VAL A 45 15.50 -6.37 -1.54
C VAL A 45 16.21 -6.22 -2.87
N LYS A 46 15.51 -6.56 -3.94
CA LYS A 46 15.98 -6.29 -5.30
C LYS A 46 14.83 -5.75 -6.14
N ARG A 47 15.12 -4.75 -6.96
CA ARG A 47 14.14 -4.23 -7.90
C ARG A 47 14.08 -5.11 -9.14
N ASP A 48 12.94 -5.70 -9.38
CA ASP A 48 12.61 -6.41 -10.61
C ASP A 48 12.01 -5.43 -11.63
N PRO A 49 12.33 -5.55 -12.93
CA PRO A 49 11.79 -4.64 -13.96
C PRO A 49 10.26 -4.70 -14.12
N VAL A 50 9.64 -5.83 -13.80
CA VAL A 50 8.18 -6.05 -13.94
C VAL A 50 7.45 -5.90 -12.61
N PHE A 51 8.00 -6.51 -11.55
CA PHE A 51 7.33 -6.57 -10.23
C PHE A 51 7.75 -5.45 -9.27
N GLY A 52 8.63 -4.54 -9.70
CA GLY A 52 9.15 -3.51 -8.80
C GLY A 52 10.01 -4.13 -7.69
N PRO A 53 10.01 -3.60 -6.46
CA PRO A 53 10.78 -4.16 -5.36
C PRO A 53 10.25 -5.55 -4.97
N VAL A 54 11.18 -6.48 -4.76
CA VAL A 54 10.92 -7.85 -4.29
C VAL A 54 11.72 -8.05 -3.01
N ILE A 55 11.08 -8.54 -1.95
CA ILE A 55 11.70 -8.82 -0.67
C ILE A 55 12.05 -10.30 -0.60
N ALA A 56 13.28 -10.62 -0.25
CA ALA A 56 13.75 -11.98 0.02
C ALA A 56 14.04 -12.14 1.52
N PHE A 57 13.71 -13.29 2.07
CA PHE A 57 14.02 -13.70 3.44
C PHE A 57 14.56 -15.11 3.44
N GLY A 58 15.57 -15.39 4.30
CA GLY A 58 16.13 -16.73 4.40
C GLY A 58 17.23 -16.90 5.43
N ALA A 59 17.95 -18.02 5.34
CA ALA A 59 19.16 -18.26 6.12
C ALA A 59 20.25 -17.27 5.71
N GLY A 60 20.92 -16.69 6.71
CA GLY A 60 22.01 -15.74 6.54
C GLY A 60 23.40 -16.36 6.80
N GLY A 61 24.39 -15.49 6.91
CA GLY A 61 25.77 -15.87 7.18
C GLY A 61 26.49 -16.57 6.03
N THR A 62 27.60 -17.19 6.33
CA THR A 62 28.48 -17.85 5.35
C THR A 62 27.86 -19.08 4.65
N MET A 63 26.81 -19.65 5.25
CA MET A 63 26.09 -20.81 4.70
C MET A 63 24.95 -20.44 3.74
N ALA A 64 24.56 -19.17 3.67
CA ALA A 64 23.44 -18.69 2.85
C ALA A 64 23.58 -19.08 1.37
N GLU A 65 24.77 -18.91 0.80
CA GLU A 65 25.06 -19.22 -0.60
C GLU A 65 24.97 -20.72 -0.91
N ILE A 66 25.33 -21.56 0.06
CA ILE A 66 25.34 -23.02 -0.08
C ILE A 66 23.92 -23.57 0.05
N LEU A 67 23.19 -23.12 1.06
CA LEU A 67 21.85 -23.65 1.39
C LEU A 67 20.78 -23.15 0.43
N ARG A 68 20.96 -21.96 -0.15
CA ARG A 68 19.99 -21.28 -1.03
C ARG A 68 18.56 -21.34 -0.49
N ASP A 69 18.46 -21.22 0.86
CA ASP A 69 17.19 -21.27 1.55
C ASP A 69 16.62 -19.87 1.66
N ASN A 70 15.91 -19.45 0.63
CA ASN A 70 15.21 -18.18 0.62
C ASN A 70 13.80 -18.30 0.05
N ALA A 71 12.92 -17.42 0.48
CA ALA A 71 11.60 -17.20 -0.08
C ALA A 71 11.47 -15.73 -0.45
N ILE A 72 10.62 -15.44 -1.42
CA ILE A 72 10.38 -14.07 -1.91
C ILE A 72 8.92 -13.65 -1.74
N ALA A 73 8.70 -12.35 -1.56
CA ALA A 73 7.38 -11.73 -1.54
C ALA A 73 7.43 -10.34 -2.17
N ILE A 74 6.30 -9.91 -2.73
CA ILE A 74 6.11 -8.57 -3.29
C ILE A 74 5.52 -7.69 -2.18
N PRO A 75 6.14 -6.52 -1.85
CA PRO A 75 5.54 -5.58 -0.91
C PRO A 75 4.27 -4.91 -1.49
N PRO A 76 3.38 -4.38 -0.66
CA PRO A 76 3.50 -4.22 0.78
C PRO A 76 3.24 -5.50 1.58
N LEU A 77 4.00 -5.71 2.65
CA LEU A 77 3.82 -6.83 3.56
C LEU A 77 3.07 -6.37 4.82
N ASN A 78 1.98 -7.06 5.12
CA ASN A 78 1.38 -7.04 6.45
C ASN A 78 1.93 -8.20 7.30
N ARG A 79 1.52 -8.27 8.57
CA ARG A 79 1.98 -9.32 9.49
C ARG A 79 1.75 -10.74 8.96
N VAL A 80 0.57 -11.00 8.37
CA VAL A 80 0.22 -12.33 7.84
C VAL A 80 1.12 -12.71 6.66
N LEU A 81 1.41 -11.75 5.76
CA LEU A 81 2.29 -11.99 4.62
C LEU A 81 3.75 -12.15 5.06
N ALA A 82 4.21 -11.38 6.04
CA ALA A 82 5.54 -11.54 6.63
C ALA A 82 5.69 -12.93 7.27
N GLN A 83 4.70 -13.39 8.05
CA GLN A 83 4.69 -14.73 8.62
C GLN A 83 4.72 -15.82 7.55
N ARG A 84 3.89 -15.70 6.51
CA ARG A 84 3.90 -16.65 5.38
C ARG A 84 5.24 -16.68 4.65
N LEU A 85 5.91 -15.53 4.50
CA LEU A 85 7.24 -15.44 3.90
C LEU A 85 8.26 -16.24 4.72
N ILE A 86 8.26 -16.06 6.06
CA ILE A 86 9.11 -16.82 7.00
C ILE A 86 8.82 -18.32 6.89
N ASP A 87 7.55 -18.72 6.93
CA ASP A 87 7.14 -20.13 6.96
C ASP A 87 7.48 -20.89 5.66
N ARG A 88 7.68 -20.18 4.55
CA ARG A 88 8.09 -20.78 3.26
C ARG A 88 9.57 -21.13 3.21
N THR A 89 10.37 -20.73 4.18
CA THR A 89 11.81 -21.03 4.25
C THR A 89 12.06 -22.28 5.11
N ARG A 90 13.18 -22.95 4.88
CA ARG A 90 13.61 -24.05 5.73
C ARG A 90 14.14 -23.56 7.07
N VAL A 91 14.71 -22.36 7.09
CA VAL A 91 15.25 -21.74 8.31
C VAL A 91 14.18 -21.53 9.39
N THR A 92 12.88 -21.45 9.02
CA THR A 92 11.77 -21.37 9.98
C THR A 92 11.80 -22.47 11.02
N LYS A 93 12.31 -23.68 10.67
CA LYS A 93 12.45 -24.81 11.60
C LYS A 93 13.50 -24.56 12.70
N LEU A 94 14.46 -23.67 12.42
CA LEU A 94 15.50 -23.28 13.37
C LEU A 94 15.08 -22.11 14.25
N LEU A 95 13.97 -21.41 13.94
CA LEU A 95 13.46 -20.31 14.75
C LEU A 95 12.73 -20.79 16.02
N GLY A 96 12.32 -22.05 16.05
CA GLY A 96 11.80 -22.70 17.24
C GLY A 96 12.91 -23.09 18.24
N PRO A 97 12.52 -23.63 19.42
CA PRO A 97 13.48 -24.18 20.37
C PRO A 97 14.23 -25.35 19.73
N TYR A 98 15.56 -25.36 19.84
CA TYR A 98 16.40 -26.43 19.27
C TYR A 98 17.53 -26.78 20.23
N ARG A 99 17.56 -28.04 20.71
CA ARG A 99 18.50 -28.52 21.74
C ARG A 99 18.42 -27.66 23.01
N LYS A 100 19.52 -26.91 23.32
CA LYS A 100 19.59 -25.99 24.47
C LYS A 100 19.27 -24.53 24.10
N MET A 101 19.02 -24.26 22.82
CA MET A 101 18.75 -22.92 22.32
C MET A 101 17.26 -22.58 22.46
N GLU A 102 16.94 -21.43 23.01
CA GLU A 102 15.58 -20.92 23.12
C GLU A 102 15.00 -20.54 21.75
N ALA A 103 13.68 -20.41 21.67
CA ALA A 103 13.03 -19.94 20.46
C ALA A 103 13.39 -18.48 20.17
N VAL A 104 13.50 -18.13 18.89
CA VAL A 104 13.65 -16.75 18.42
C VAL A 104 12.35 -15.98 18.64
N ASP A 105 12.45 -14.70 18.96
CA ASP A 105 11.31 -13.78 18.89
C ASP A 105 10.89 -13.58 17.41
N LYS A 106 9.97 -14.43 16.95
CA LYS A 106 9.43 -14.35 15.59
C LYS A 106 8.71 -13.03 15.32
N THR A 107 8.11 -12.41 16.34
CA THR A 107 7.43 -11.12 16.20
C THR A 107 8.41 -10.01 15.83
N ALA A 108 9.61 -10.04 16.40
CA ALA A 108 10.67 -9.10 16.02
C ALA A 108 11.12 -9.28 14.57
N VAL A 109 11.21 -10.53 14.08
CA VAL A 109 11.51 -10.80 12.66
C VAL A 109 10.37 -10.33 11.75
N GLU A 110 9.11 -10.62 12.09
CA GLU A 110 7.93 -10.14 11.36
C GLU A 110 7.92 -8.60 11.27
N ASN A 111 8.18 -7.92 12.38
CA ASN A 111 8.24 -6.46 12.45
C ASN A 111 9.36 -5.89 11.57
N LEU A 112 10.54 -6.52 11.55
CA LEU A 112 11.63 -6.10 10.67
C LEU A 112 11.22 -6.19 9.20
N LEU A 113 10.62 -7.31 8.77
CA LEU A 113 10.14 -7.49 7.41
C LEU A 113 9.09 -6.44 7.01
N GLN A 114 8.18 -6.09 7.92
CA GLN A 114 7.21 -5.02 7.70
C GLN A 114 7.90 -3.66 7.54
N ARG A 115 8.91 -3.34 8.40
CA ARG A 115 9.69 -2.09 8.29
C ARG A 115 10.47 -2.00 6.99
N VAL A 116 11.08 -3.11 6.54
CA VAL A 116 11.74 -3.16 5.23
C VAL A 116 10.73 -2.95 4.11
N SER A 117 9.54 -3.56 4.22
CA SER A 117 8.46 -3.36 3.26
C SER A 117 7.99 -1.91 3.20
N GLU A 118 7.72 -1.27 4.34
CA GLU A 118 7.37 0.14 4.43
C GLU A 118 8.44 1.02 3.77
N MET A 119 9.72 0.77 4.10
CA MET A 119 10.83 1.53 3.56
C MET A 119 10.90 1.48 2.03
N VAL A 120 10.73 0.31 1.41
CA VAL A 120 10.80 0.20 -0.06
C VAL A 120 9.54 0.70 -0.76
N CYS A 121 8.40 0.75 -0.08
CA CYS A 121 7.20 1.40 -0.58
C CYS A 121 7.38 2.93 -0.63
N GLU A 122 7.96 3.53 0.42
CA GLU A 122 8.11 4.99 0.54
C GLU A 122 9.33 5.54 -0.21
N LEU A 123 10.35 4.72 -0.44
CA LEU A 123 11.62 5.16 -1.03
C LEU A 123 11.85 4.57 -2.44
N PRO A 124 11.32 5.21 -3.50
CA PRO A 124 11.38 4.70 -4.87
C PRO A 124 12.80 4.63 -5.45
N HIS A 125 13.79 5.23 -4.82
CA HIS A 125 15.18 5.24 -5.28
C HIS A 125 15.99 4.04 -4.80
N ILE A 126 15.49 3.23 -3.87
CA ILE A 126 16.16 2.00 -3.47
C ILE A 126 16.12 1.00 -4.64
N GLN A 127 17.30 0.53 -5.06
CA GLN A 127 17.44 -0.51 -6.08
C GLN A 127 17.70 -1.87 -5.46
N GLU A 128 18.56 -1.89 -4.44
CA GLU A 128 18.93 -3.09 -3.72
C GLU A 128 19.13 -2.77 -2.23
N LEU A 129 18.77 -3.71 -1.39
CA LEU A 129 19.08 -3.75 0.04
C LEU A 129 19.55 -5.16 0.35
N ASP A 130 20.64 -5.28 1.09
CA ASP A 130 21.14 -6.54 1.61
C ASP A 130 21.44 -6.38 3.10
N ILE A 131 20.69 -7.09 3.93
CA ILE A 131 20.91 -7.21 5.38
C ILE A 131 21.40 -8.64 5.61
N ASN A 132 22.71 -8.79 5.82
CA ASN A 132 23.33 -10.10 6.02
C ASN A 132 24.71 -9.98 6.72
N PRO A 133 24.85 -10.47 7.98
CA PRO A 133 23.84 -11.21 8.73
C PRO A 133 22.88 -10.31 9.52
N LEU A 134 21.68 -10.82 9.70
CA LEU A 134 20.72 -10.41 10.69
C LEU A 134 20.74 -11.46 11.81
N PHE A 135 21.12 -11.08 13.03
CA PHE A 135 21.05 -11.96 14.17
C PHE A 135 19.67 -11.90 14.84
N ALA A 136 19.10 -13.06 15.09
CA ALA A 136 17.81 -13.21 15.76
C ALA A 136 17.90 -14.21 16.92
N ASP A 137 17.46 -13.81 18.09
CA ASP A 137 17.37 -14.65 19.29
C ASP A 137 16.05 -14.41 20.05
N LYS A 138 15.96 -14.86 21.29
CA LYS A 138 14.78 -14.71 22.14
C LYS A 138 14.48 -13.25 22.54
N ASP A 139 15.51 -12.38 22.52
CA ASP A 139 15.42 -11.00 22.96
C ASP A 139 15.12 -10.04 21.77
N GLY A 140 15.17 -10.55 20.53
CA GLY A 140 14.81 -9.78 19.34
C GLY A 140 15.72 -10.00 18.15
N VAL A 141 15.92 -8.95 17.35
CA VAL A 141 16.73 -8.96 16.14
C VAL A 141 17.77 -7.83 16.14
N ILE A 142 18.95 -8.11 15.62
CA ILE A 142 20.03 -7.12 15.46
C ILE A 142 20.57 -7.20 14.04
N VAL A 143 20.50 -6.08 13.30
CA VAL A 143 21.16 -5.91 12.00
C VAL A 143 22.64 -5.66 12.22
N VAL A 144 23.50 -6.48 11.63
CA VAL A 144 24.97 -6.39 11.81
C VAL A 144 25.62 -5.75 10.59
N ASP A 145 25.20 -6.14 9.40
CA ASP A 145 25.66 -5.50 8.15
C ASP A 145 24.45 -5.19 7.27
N ALA A 146 24.43 -3.99 6.71
CA ALA A 146 23.39 -3.56 5.78
C ALA A 146 24.01 -2.77 4.64
N ARG A 147 23.69 -3.15 3.40
CA ARG A 147 24.12 -2.47 2.18
C ARG A 147 22.93 -2.01 1.41
N ILE A 148 22.90 -0.74 1.01
CA ILE A 148 21.81 -0.15 0.25
C ILE A 148 22.38 0.49 -1.01
N SER A 149 21.86 0.06 -2.16
CA SER A 149 22.13 0.68 -3.46
C SER A 149 20.96 1.57 -3.85
N VAL A 150 21.24 2.81 -4.22
CA VAL A 150 20.22 3.80 -4.60
C VAL A 150 20.51 4.37 -5.98
N LYS A 151 19.42 4.74 -6.70
CA LYS A 151 19.50 5.43 -7.99
C LYS A 151 18.66 6.69 -7.92
N ARG A 152 19.17 7.81 -8.44
CA ARG A 152 18.37 9.04 -8.54
C ARG A 152 17.18 8.80 -9.47
N PRO A 153 15.95 9.14 -9.07
CA PRO A 153 14.80 9.08 -9.95
C PRO A 153 14.99 10.04 -11.12
N SER A 154 14.56 9.64 -12.31
CA SER A 154 14.70 10.45 -13.55
C SER A 154 13.71 11.62 -13.65
N THR A 155 12.60 11.57 -12.91
CA THR A 155 11.56 12.60 -12.84
C THR A 155 10.84 12.48 -11.49
N SER A 156 10.02 13.48 -11.10
CA SER A 156 9.15 13.34 -9.91
C SER A 156 8.13 12.23 -10.19
N PRO A 157 8.27 11.05 -9.61
CA PRO A 157 7.41 9.94 -9.97
C PRO A 157 6.02 10.13 -9.34
N VAL A 158 5.00 9.66 -10.05
CA VAL A 158 3.69 9.41 -9.45
C VAL A 158 3.90 8.53 -8.20
N PRO A 159 3.31 8.88 -7.06
CA PRO A 159 3.47 8.09 -5.85
C PRO A 159 3.22 6.59 -6.10
N TYR A 160 4.10 5.76 -5.56
CA TYR A 160 4.07 4.30 -5.68
C TYR A 160 4.14 3.71 -7.10
N SER A 161 4.41 4.51 -8.15
CA SER A 161 4.54 4.01 -9.53
C SER A 161 5.63 2.94 -9.74
N HIS A 162 6.52 2.79 -8.78
CA HIS A 162 7.56 1.77 -8.74
C HIS A 162 7.10 0.44 -8.14
N MET A 163 5.87 0.36 -7.63
CA MET A 163 5.29 -0.80 -6.96
C MET A 163 4.38 -1.57 -7.92
N ALA A 164 4.43 -2.91 -7.89
CA ALA A 164 3.44 -3.74 -8.57
C ALA A 164 2.10 -3.79 -7.81
N ILE A 165 2.15 -3.67 -6.49
CA ILE A 165 0.97 -3.59 -5.64
C ILE A 165 1.02 -2.24 -4.91
N HIS A 166 0.06 -1.38 -5.18
CA HIS A 166 -0.04 -0.10 -4.49
C HIS A 166 -0.50 -0.30 -3.05
N PRO A 167 0.19 0.31 -2.07
CA PRO A 167 -0.27 0.26 -0.68
C PRO A 167 -1.60 0.99 -0.53
N TYR A 168 -2.34 0.66 0.54
CA TYR A 168 -3.58 1.36 0.87
C TYR A 168 -3.29 2.87 1.04
N PRO A 169 -3.99 3.76 0.28
CA PRO A 169 -3.67 5.18 0.23
C PRO A 169 -4.25 5.94 1.43
N SER A 170 -3.77 5.64 2.64
CA SER A 170 -4.24 6.21 3.91
C SER A 170 -4.15 7.74 3.96
N HIS A 171 -3.22 8.34 3.21
CA HIS A 171 -3.03 9.79 3.11
C HIS A 171 -4.23 10.53 2.48
N LEU A 172 -5.10 9.81 1.74
CA LEU A 172 -6.34 10.36 1.18
C LEU A 172 -7.48 10.42 2.20
N THR A 173 -7.28 9.90 3.42
CA THR A 173 -8.27 10.00 4.48
C THR A 173 -8.35 11.45 4.98
N ARG A 174 -9.55 12.01 4.97
CA ARG A 174 -9.79 13.39 5.42
C ARG A 174 -11.08 13.53 6.21
N ASN A 175 -11.11 14.47 7.12
CA ASN A 175 -12.33 14.87 7.84
C ASN A 175 -13.17 15.80 6.95
N GLY A 176 -14.47 15.63 7.03
CA GLY A 176 -15.47 16.48 6.38
C GLY A 176 -16.64 16.75 7.32
N TYR A 177 -17.55 17.60 6.89
CA TYR A 177 -18.75 17.92 7.62
C TYR A 177 -19.95 17.97 6.68
N LEU A 178 -21.09 17.48 7.14
CA LEU A 178 -22.36 17.74 6.48
C LEU A 178 -22.75 19.20 6.66
N THR A 179 -23.68 19.69 5.86
CA THR A 179 -24.17 21.10 5.98
C THR A 179 -24.79 21.42 7.32
N ASP A 180 -25.23 20.42 8.08
CA ASP A 180 -25.77 20.57 9.43
C ASP A 180 -24.68 20.50 10.53
N GLY A 181 -23.42 20.40 10.16
CA GLY A 181 -22.27 20.30 11.08
C GLY A 181 -21.95 18.88 11.56
N THR A 182 -22.69 17.86 11.12
CA THR A 182 -22.39 16.47 11.48
C THR A 182 -21.02 16.08 10.93
N PRO A 183 -20.09 15.57 11.77
CA PRO A 183 -18.77 15.16 11.31
C PRO A 183 -18.86 13.88 10.47
N MET A 184 -18.10 13.84 9.38
CA MET A 184 -17.90 12.65 8.55
C MET A 184 -16.43 12.45 8.23
N ILE A 185 -16.07 11.24 7.84
CA ILE A 185 -14.73 10.88 7.34
C ILE A 185 -14.89 10.45 5.90
N ILE A 186 -14.09 11.03 5.01
CA ILE A 186 -13.90 10.53 3.65
C ILE A 186 -12.61 9.72 3.64
N GLN A 187 -12.68 8.45 3.25
CA GLN A 187 -11.54 7.54 3.23
C GLN A 187 -11.60 6.58 2.05
N PRO A 188 -10.45 6.08 1.56
CA PRO A 188 -10.45 4.95 0.64
C PRO A 188 -11.15 3.73 1.25
N ILE A 189 -11.88 2.99 0.43
CA ILE A 189 -12.60 1.80 0.90
C ILE A 189 -11.61 0.67 1.23
N ARG A 190 -11.93 -0.19 2.18
CA ARG A 190 -11.14 -1.35 2.59
C ARG A 190 -11.95 -2.64 2.45
N PRO A 191 -11.31 -3.81 2.36
CA PRO A 191 -12.01 -5.08 2.44
C PRO A 191 -12.90 -5.22 3.67
N GLU A 192 -12.47 -4.65 4.83
CA GLU A 192 -13.21 -4.65 6.09
C GLU A 192 -14.47 -3.77 6.04
N ASP A 193 -14.60 -2.90 5.06
CA ASP A 193 -15.79 -2.06 4.86
C ASP A 193 -16.90 -2.77 4.06
N ALA A 194 -16.73 -4.07 3.71
CA ALA A 194 -17.70 -4.83 2.90
C ALA A 194 -19.11 -4.85 3.52
N GLU A 195 -19.22 -4.96 4.83
CA GLU A 195 -20.51 -4.99 5.52
C GLU A 195 -21.25 -3.63 5.39
N ILE A 196 -20.55 -2.52 5.62
CA ILE A 196 -21.15 -1.17 5.50
C ILE A 196 -21.43 -0.78 4.04
N GLU A 197 -20.64 -1.27 3.07
CA GLU A 197 -20.92 -1.09 1.63
C GLU A 197 -22.19 -1.87 1.24
N GLN A 198 -22.36 -3.10 1.71
CA GLN A 198 -23.55 -3.88 1.44
C GLN A 198 -24.80 -3.24 2.05
N GLU A 199 -24.71 -2.81 3.31
CA GLU A 199 -25.79 -2.10 3.99
C GLU A 199 -26.15 -0.80 3.26
N PHE A 200 -25.16 -0.04 2.83
CA PHE A 200 -25.34 1.18 2.05
C PHE A 200 -26.15 0.91 0.78
N VAL A 201 -25.80 -0.12 -0.01
CA VAL A 201 -26.50 -0.43 -1.25
C VAL A 201 -27.93 -0.94 -0.99
N ARG A 202 -28.15 -1.76 0.05
CA ARG A 202 -29.49 -2.23 0.44
C ARG A 202 -30.44 -1.08 0.81
N ASN A 203 -29.89 -0.06 1.47
CA ASN A 203 -30.66 1.10 1.96
C ASN A 203 -30.88 2.18 0.89
N LEU A 204 -30.32 2.04 -0.32
CA LEU A 204 -30.64 2.95 -1.43
C LEU A 204 -32.06 2.68 -1.95
N SER A 205 -32.76 3.75 -2.37
CA SER A 205 -34.03 3.60 -3.10
C SER A 205 -33.83 2.80 -4.39
N PRO A 206 -34.89 2.16 -4.91
CA PRO A 206 -34.83 1.46 -6.21
C PRO A 206 -34.32 2.38 -7.34
N GLU A 207 -34.74 3.65 -7.33
CA GLU A 207 -34.28 4.66 -8.29
C GLU A 207 -32.79 4.95 -8.15
N ALA A 208 -32.27 5.12 -6.94
CA ALA A 208 -30.86 5.37 -6.69
C ALA A 208 -29.99 4.18 -7.11
N ARG A 209 -30.45 2.96 -6.84
CA ARG A 209 -29.78 1.74 -7.32
C ARG A 209 -29.76 1.66 -8.85
N TYR A 210 -30.90 1.96 -9.48
CA TYR A 210 -30.98 1.98 -10.95
C TYR A 210 -30.03 3.03 -11.56
N PHE A 211 -30.01 4.24 -11.01
CA PHE A 211 -29.06 5.28 -11.46
C PHE A 211 -27.60 4.87 -11.29
N ARG A 212 -27.30 4.08 -10.27
CA ARG A 212 -25.92 3.63 -9.99
C ARG A 212 -25.48 2.47 -10.85
N PHE A 213 -26.34 1.49 -11.08
CA PHE A 213 -25.97 0.22 -11.70
C PHE A 213 -26.50 0.03 -13.12
N MET A 214 -27.33 0.95 -13.62
CA MET A 214 -28.03 0.87 -14.91
C MET A 214 -28.84 -0.42 -15.07
N ARG A 215 -29.16 -1.09 -13.97
CA ARG A 215 -29.92 -2.33 -13.90
C ARG A 215 -30.60 -2.47 -12.54
N ALA A 216 -31.64 -3.30 -12.50
CA ALA A 216 -32.32 -3.61 -11.26
C ALA A 216 -31.46 -4.58 -10.42
N ILE A 217 -31.02 -4.15 -9.25
CA ILE A 217 -30.38 -4.99 -8.23
C ILE A 217 -30.98 -4.64 -6.87
N GLU A 218 -31.08 -5.61 -5.98
CA GLU A 218 -31.53 -5.38 -4.60
C GLU A 218 -30.34 -5.25 -3.65
N GLU A 219 -29.28 -6.03 -3.89
CA GLU A 219 -28.06 -6.07 -3.11
C GLU A 219 -26.86 -6.44 -3.97
N LEU A 220 -25.65 -6.28 -3.45
CA LEU A 220 -24.43 -6.72 -4.10
C LEU A 220 -24.24 -8.23 -3.91
N THR A 221 -23.86 -8.94 -4.98
CA THR A 221 -23.42 -10.34 -4.84
C THR A 221 -22.08 -10.41 -4.11
N PRO A 222 -21.68 -11.57 -3.55
CA PRO A 222 -20.37 -11.74 -2.92
C PRO A 222 -19.20 -11.33 -3.84
N GLU A 223 -19.29 -11.65 -5.14
CA GLU A 223 -18.27 -11.30 -6.14
C GLU A 223 -18.22 -9.79 -6.36
N MET A 224 -19.39 -9.12 -6.38
CA MET A 224 -19.45 -7.66 -6.49
C MET A 224 -18.87 -6.99 -5.23
N LEU A 225 -19.13 -7.52 -4.03
CA LEU A 225 -18.57 -7.00 -2.80
C LEU A 225 -17.04 -7.08 -2.82
N VAL A 226 -16.49 -8.24 -3.21
CA VAL A 226 -15.03 -8.39 -3.36
C VAL A 226 -14.49 -7.35 -4.34
N ARG A 227 -15.10 -7.24 -5.55
CA ARG A 227 -14.68 -6.29 -6.57
C ARG A 227 -14.77 -4.83 -6.10
N PHE A 228 -15.75 -4.48 -5.27
CA PHE A 228 -15.96 -3.10 -4.84
C PHE A 228 -15.16 -2.69 -3.61
N THR A 229 -14.61 -3.65 -2.86
CA THR A 229 -13.86 -3.39 -1.63
C THR A 229 -12.38 -3.79 -1.70
N GLN A 230 -12.01 -4.69 -2.64
CA GLN A 230 -10.62 -5.12 -2.84
C GLN A 230 -10.08 -4.53 -4.14
N LEU A 231 -9.69 -3.26 -4.09
CA LEU A 231 -9.28 -2.48 -5.25
C LEU A 231 -7.78 -2.60 -5.52
N ASP A 232 -7.44 -2.59 -6.80
CA ASP A 232 -6.09 -2.24 -7.26
C ASP A 232 -5.98 -0.72 -7.33
N TYR A 233 -5.45 -0.12 -6.27
CA TYR A 233 -5.28 1.34 -6.16
C TYR A 233 -4.33 1.94 -7.21
N SER A 234 -3.66 1.14 -8.04
CA SER A 234 -2.91 1.64 -9.20
C SER A 234 -3.81 2.06 -10.35
N ARG A 235 -5.03 1.51 -10.43
CA ARG A 235 -5.96 1.69 -11.55
C ARG A 235 -7.35 2.12 -11.13
N GLU A 236 -7.72 1.86 -9.90
CA GLU A 236 -9.07 2.12 -9.40
C GLU A 236 -9.01 2.84 -8.05
N MET A 237 -9.96 3.69 -7.79
CA MET A 237 -10.14 4.36 -6.50
C MET A 237 -11.59 4.30 -6.09
N ALA A 238 -11.84 4.10 -4.81
CA ALA A 238 -13.14 4.33 -4.21
C ALA A 238 -12.98 5.05 -2.87
N LEU A 239 -13.60 6.19 -2.77
CA LEU A 239 -13.65 7.00 -1.55
C LEU A 239 -15.06 6.90 -0.97
N ILE A 240 -15.17 6.45 0.27
CA ILE A 240 -16.43 6.36 1.00
C ILE A 240 -16.55 7.48 2.02
N ALA A 241 -17.74 8.05 2.13
CA ALA A 241 -18.10 8.97 3.20
C ALA A 241 -18.78 8.20 4.32
N VAL A 242 -18.21 8.27 5.53
CA VAL A 242 -18.65 7.50 6.70
C VAL A 242 -18.97 8.45 7.85
N ILE A 243 -20.11 8.24 8.49
CA ILE A 243 -20.48 8.88 9.76
C ILE A 243 -20.54 7.85 10.89
N ASN A 244 -20.49 8.31 12.11
CA ASN A 244 -20.72 7.48 13.29
C ASN A 244 -22.13 7.77 13.84
N VAL A 245 -22.96 6.73 13.88
CA VAL A 245 -24.32 6.79 14.45
C VAL A 245 -24.38 5.75 15.57
N ASP A 246 -24.60 6.20 16.80
CA ASP A 246 -24.68 5.34 17.98
C ASP A 246 -23.49 4.37 18.15
N GLY A 247 -22.27 4.88 17.85
CA GLY A 247 -21.03 4.10 17.95
C GLY A 247 -20.78 3.13 16.78
N LYS A 248 -21.67 3.10 15.77
CA LYS A 248 -21.51 2.27 14.57
C LYS A 248 -21.13 3.15 13.37
N ARG A 249 -20.19 2.63 12.58
CA ARG A 249 -19.82 3.25 11.30
C ARG A 249 -20.92 2.99 10.27
N ARG A 250 -21.39 4.05 9.61
CA ARG A 250 -22.39 3.99 8.55
C ARG A 250 -21.88 4.72 7.32
N GLN A 251 -21.87 4.04 6.20
CA GLN A 251 -21.54 4.66 4.91
C GLN A 251 -22.76 5.44 4.39
N ILE A 252 -22.50 6.66 3.95
CA ILE A 252 -23.54 7.58 3.46
C ILE A 252 -23.30 8.04 2.01
N GLY A 253 -22.15 7.69 1.43
CA GLY A 253 -21.85 7.98 0.04
C GLY A 253 -20.56 7.28 -0.41
N VAL A 254 -20.39 7.19 -1.73
CA VAL A 254 -19.19 6.66 -2.37
C VAL A 254 -18.96 7.35 -3.71
N ALA A 255 -17.72 7.77 -3.97
CA ALA A 255 -17.23 8.15 -5.29
C ALA A 255 -16.15 7.16 -5.72
N ARG A 256 -16.20 6.71 -6.97
CA ARG A 256 -15.23 5.75 -7.54
C ARG A 256 -14.74 6.26 -8.87
N TYR A 257 -13.53 5.88 -9.24
CA TYR A 257 -13.09 5.93 -10.63
C TYR A 257 -12.31 4.66 -11.00
N ALA A 258 -12.30 4.37 -12.29
CA ALA A 258 -11.42 3.39 -12.91
C ALA A 258 -10.68 4.07 -14.07
N VAL A 259 -9.35 3.92 -14.10
CA VAL A 259 -8.52 4.49 -15.16
C VAL A 259 -8.74 3.71 -16.45
N ASN A 260 -9.00 4.44 -17.53
CA ASN A 260 -9.18 3.87 -18.86
C ASN A 260 -7.86 3.30 -19.42
N PRO A 261 -7.92 2.42 -20.43
CA PRO A 261 -6.73 1.83 -21.03
C PRO A 261 -5.71 2.83 -21.60
N ASP A 262 -6.12 4.08 -21.87
CA ASP A 262 -5.25 5.16 -22.34
C ASP A 262 -4.31 5.70 -21.25
N GLY A 263 -4.59 5.36 -19.96
CA GLY A 263 -3.86 5.82 -18.79
C GLY A 263 -3.97 7.34 -18.52
N LYS A 264 -4.84 8.04 -19.23
CA LYS A 264 -5.00 9.50 -19.16
C LYS A 264 -6.39 9.95 -18.75
N SER A 265 -7.39 9.13 -19.01
CA SER A 265 -8.76 9.39 -18.62
C SER A 265 -9.24 8.35 -17.60
N CYS A 266 -10.29 8.69 -16.84
CA CYS A 266 -10.96 7.75 -15.96
C CYS A 266 -12.47 7.91 -16.00
N GLU A 267 -13.16 6.80 -15.90
CA GLU A 267 -14.62 6.77 -15.73
C GLU A 267 -14.97 6.81 -14.23
N PHE A 268 -15.88 7.69 -13.86
CA PHE A 268 -16.30 7.82 -12.46
C PHE A 268 -17.71 7.37 -12.21
N ALA A 269 -18.02 7.10 -10.95
CA ALA A 269 -19.35 6.89 -10.44
C ALA A 269 -19.50 7.50 -9.05
N LEU A 270 -20.63 8.16 -8.79
CA LEU A 270 -20.97 8.78 -7.52
C LEU A 270 -22.32 8.29 -7.05
N THR A 271 -22.44 7.97 -5.76
CA THR A 271 -23.73 7.65 -5.13
C THR A 271 -23.75 8.21 -3.72
N VAL A 272 -24.86 8.85 -3.34
CA VAL A 272 -25.12 9.37 -2.00
C VAL A 272 -26.43 8.78 -1.53
N SER A 273 -26.51 8.36 -0.25
CA SER A 273 -27.73 7.80 0.35
C SER A 273 -28.89 8.79 0.25
N ASP A 274 -30.09 8.29 0.01
CA ASP A 274 -31.29 9.12 -0.19
C ASP A 274 -31.54 10.06 1.00
N GLU A 275 -31.32 9.58 2.23
CA GLU A 275 -31.49 10.34 3.48
C GLU A 275 -30.52 11.51 3.66
N HIS A 276 -29.36 11.45 2.99
CA HIS A 276 -28.28 12.43 3.17
C HIS A 276 -28.04 13.29 1.92
N ARG A 277 -28.93 13.23 0.92
CA ARG A 277 -28.86 14.08 -0.27
C ARG A 277 -29.00 15.57 0.08
N GLY A 278 -28.37 16.44 -0.70
CA GLY A 278 -28.42 17.89 -0.49
C GLY A 278 -27.63 18.40 0.71
N ARG A 279 -26.79 17.55 1.33
CA ARG A 279 -25.96 17.91 2.50
C ARG A 279 -24.48 18.12 2.16
N GLY A 280 -24.14 18.36 0.89
CA GLY A 280 -22.77 18.66 0.44
C GLY A 280 -21.85 17.45 0.32
N ILE A 281 -22.34 16.21 0.50
CA ILE A 281 -21.52 14.99 0.46
C ILE A 281 -21.00 14.74 -0.95
N GLY A 282 -21.86 14.87 -1.97
CA GLY A 282 -21.50 14.61 -3.36
C GLY A 282 -20.36 15.49 -3.84
N SER A 283 -20.40 16.79 -3.55
CA SER A 283 -19.32 17.72 -3.90
C SER A 283 -18.00 17.37 -3.21
N GLN A 284 -18.03 17.10 -1.91
CA GLN A 284 -16.83 16.75 -1.14
C GLN A 284 -16.21 15.43 -1.61
N LEU A 285 -17.02 14.42 -1.96
CA LEU A 285 -16.56 13.15 -2.51
C LEU A 285 -15.93 13.33 -3.91
N MET A 286 -16.58 14.13 -4.78
CA MET A 286 -16.05 14.42 -6.11
C MET A 286 -14.75 15.22 -6.06
N ASP A 287 -14.63 16.21 -5.17
CA ASP A 287 -13.40 16.96 -4.97
C ASP A 287 -12.25 16.04 -4.52
N ALA A 288 -12.54 15.17 -3.53
CA ALA A 288 -11.57 14.17 -3.06
C ALA A 288 -11.13 13.22 -4.18
N MET A 289 -12.09 12.75 -4.96
CA MET A 289 -11.86 11.81 -6.05
C MET A 289 -11.04 12.46 -7.17
N MET A 290 -11.37 13.69 -7.57
CA MET A 290 -10.62 14.43 -8.61
C MET A 290 -9.18 14.76 -8.14
N GLU A 291 -8.98 15.07 -6.87
CA GLU A 291 -7.65 15.25 -6.29
C GLU A 291 -6.84 13.96 -6.36
N ALA A 292 -7.43 12.83 -5.97
CA ALA A 292 -6.80 11.52 -6.08
C ALA A 292 -6.46 11.16 -7.55
N ALA A 293 -7.37 11.43 -8.48
CA ALA A 293 -7.17 11.21 -9.92
C ALA A 293 -6.00 12.05 -10.47
N ARG A 294 -5.89 13.33 -10.10
CA ARG A 294 -4.73 14.18 -10.44
C ARG A 294 -3.42 13.61 -9.89
N GLY A 295 -3.44 13.13 -8.65
CA GLY A 295 -2.27 12.49 -8.03
C GLY A 295 -1.80 11.24 -8.77
N HIS A 296 -2.70 10.55 -9.47
CA HIS A 296 -2.40 9.40 -10.33
C HIS A 296 -2.06 9.77 -11.79
N GLY A 297 -2.01 11.08 -12.13
CA GLY A 297 -1.66 11.55 -13.46
C GLY A 297 -2.83 11.50 -14.47
N VAL A 298 -4.05 11.27 -14.00
CA VAL A 298 -5.26 11.35 -14.82
C VAL A 298 -5.49 12.79 -15.22
N GLN A 299 -5.81 13.01 -16.50
CA GLN A 299 -6.03 14.34 -17.09
C GLN A 299 -7.52 14.64 -17.30
N VAL A 300 -8.33 13.61 -17.51
CA VAL A 300 -9.76 13.73 -17.82
C VAL A 300 -10.58 12.80 -16.94
N VAL A 301 -11.62 13.33 -16.31
CA VAL A 301 -12.64 12.57 -15.60
C VAL A 301 -13.92 12.60 -16.42
N GLU A 302 -14.42 11.43 -16.80
CA GLU A 302 -15.63 11.27 -17.61
C GLU A 302 -16.61 10.31 -16.99
N GLY A 303 -17.87 10.37 -17.41
CA GLY A 303 -18.90 9.45 -16.96
C GLY A 303 -20.19 9.58 -17.75
N GLU A 304 -21.07 8.62 -17.53
CA GLU A 304 -22.40 8.59 -18.11
C GLU A 304 -23.47 8.84 -17.05
N VAL A 305 -24.41 9.71 -17.36
CA VAL A 305 -25.50 10.08 -16.49
C VAL A 305 -26.82 9.97 -17.25
N LEU A 306 -27.80 9.27 -16.69
CA LEU A 306 -29.11 9.20 -17.28
C LEU A 306 -29.76 10.60 -17.36
N ALA A 307 -30.36 10.93 -18.50
CA ALA A 307 -30.90 12.28 -18.77
C ALA A 307 -32.00 12.71 -17.78
N ASN A 308 -32.68 11.75 -17.15
CA ASN A 308 -33.66 12.01 -16.11
C ASN A 308 -33.06 12.20 -14.70
N ASN A 309 -31.77 11.93 -14.51
CA ASN A 309 -31.08 12.16 -13.23
C ASN A 309 -30.64 13.64 -13.12
N ARG A 310 -31.64 14.54 -13.04
CA ARG A 310 -31.44 15.99 -13.01
C ARG A 310 -30.52 16.45 -11.88
N ARG A 311 -30.56 15.78 -10.72
CA ARG A 311 -29.71 16.13 -9.56
C ARG A 311 -28.24 15.91 -9.85
N MET A 312 -27.90 14.77 -10.44
CA MET A 312 -26.51 14.47 -10.83
C MET A 312 -26.05 15.46 -11.90
N LEU A 313 -26.87 15.75 -12.90
CA LEU A 313 -26.53 16.72 -13.95
C LEU A 313 -26.30 18.13 -13.39
N SER A 314 -27.12 18.58 -12.42
CA SER A 314 -26.89 19.87 -11.74
C SER A 314 -25.56 19.88 -11.00
N LEU A 315 -25.25 18.82 -10.22
CA LEU A 315 -23.98 18.68 -9.53
C LEU A 315 -22.79 18.70 -10.53
N MET A 316 -22.90 18.03 -11.66
CA MET A 316 -21.85 18.04 -12.68
C MET A 316 -21.63 19.44 -13.23
N GLN A 317 -22.68 20.21 -13.49
CA GLN A 317 -22.57 21.62 -13.91
C GLN A 317 -21.90 22.47 -12.85
N GLU A 318 -22.30 22.36 -11.60
CA GLU A 318 -21.70 23.08 -10.46
C GLU A 318 -20.23 22.77 -10.29
N LEU A 319 -19.82 21.52 -10.56
CA LEU A 319 -18.44 21.08 -10.53
C LEU A 319 -17.65 21.36 -11.82
N GLY A 320 -18.25 22.06 -12.80
CA GLY A 320 -17.58 22.50 -14.03
C GLY A 320 -17.35 21.39 -15.07
N PHE A 321 -18.17 20.33 -15.05
CA PHE A 321 -18.18 19.32 -16.11
C PHE A 321 -18.90 19.88 -17.36
N SER A 322 -18.38 19.58 -18.54
CA SER A 322 -19.11 19.72 -19.80
C SER A 322 -20.13 18.58 -19.90
N ILE A 323 -21.31 18.89 -20.43
CA ILE A 323 -22.40 17.92 -20.59
C ILE A 323 -22.79 17.87 -22.08
N SER A 324 -22.76 16.69 -22.66
CA SER A 324 -23.17 16.44 -24.04
C SER A 324 -24.16 15.27 -24.10
N THR A 325 -24.94 15.19 -25.19
CA THR A 325 -25.81 14.05 -25.42
C THR A 325 -24.99 12.91 -26.02
N SER A 326 -25.16 11.69 -25.51
CA SER A 326 -24.53 10.51 -26.11
C SER A 326 -25.01 10.34 -27.57
N SER A 327 -24.09 10.03 -28.45
CA SER A 327 -24.42 9.73 -29.86
C SER A 327 -25.09 8.36 -30.04
N GLU A 328 -24.92 7.48 -29.09
CA GLU A 328 -25.40 6.09 -29.12
C GLU A 328 -26.79 5.97 -28.46
N ASP A 329 -27.02 6.70 -27.36
CA ASP A 329 -28.28 6.65 -26.62
C ASP A 329 -28.70 8.05 -26.15
N PRO A 330 -29.79 8.63 -26.73
CA PRO A 330 -30.31 9.94 -26.29
C PRO A 330 -30.76 10.03 -24.84
N SER A 331 -31.00 8.89 -24.17
CA SER A 331 -31.32 8.84 -22.74
C SER A 331 -30.12 9.02 -21.82
N ILE A 332 -28.91 9.04 -22.39
CA ILE A 332 -27.63 9.21 -21.67
C ILE A 332 -27.02 10.58 -21.94
N ARG A 333 -26.49 11.17 -20.93
CA ARG A 333 -25.62 12.37 -20.98
C ARG A 333 -24.19 11.98 -20.66
N ARG A 334 -23.25 12.26 -21.54
CA ARG A 334 -21.83 12.16 -21.27
C ARG A 334 -21.38 13.43 -20.55
N VAL A 335 -20.73 13.26 -19.44
CA VAL A 335 -20.15 14.35 -18.63
C VAL A 335 -18.63 14.19 -18.63
N GLU A 336 -17.90 15.30 -18.80
CA GLU A 336 -16.46 15.29 -18.94
C GLU A 336 -15.87 16.53 -18.27
N ARG A 337 -14.74 16.37 -17.56
CA ARG A 337 -13.98 17.45 -16.98
C ARG A 337 -12.47 17.21 -17.09
N TRP A 338 -11.76 18.22 -17.59
CA TRP A 338 -10.30 18.27 -17.51
C TRP A 338 -9.84 18.66 -16.09
N LEU A 339 -8.82 17.94 -15.57
CA LEU A 339 -8.32 18.10 -14.21
C LEU A 339 -7.21 19.15 -14.08
#